data_86f5f6bf6d1bca514f6581f9b6bc898b
#
_entry.id   86f5f6bf6d1bca514f6581f9b6bc898b
#
_cell.length_a   1.000
_cell.length_b   1.000
_cell.length_c   1.000
_cell.angle_alpha   90.00
_cell.angle_beta   90.00
_cell.angle_gamma   90.00
#
_symmetry.space_group_name_H-M   'P 1'
#
loop_
_entity.id
_entity.type
_entity.pdbx_description
1 polymer ?
#
loop_
_entity_poly.entity_id
_entity_poly.type
_entity_poly.pdbx_seq_one_letter_code
_entity_poly.pdbx_strand_id
1 'polypeptide(L)'
;MEIFSLLVLLITAGAIAGLTAGLFGNGGGFAIVPALVLLFSVLEFQSENLIFVAIGTSLACIIFSSTRALVAHNKRGAVDFDILKAWAPWLIIGVMVGVIIASYTQANELYLIFAWGVLFYGFYFLFPQILDQVAMKQREMPSGIARAGLVSFLGGFSSLLGIAGGTITVITMSVCKRPIYQAVATASGVGVIIGLVGTVGFFILGMNEPDLPYGSVGFVNLPATIIISLISISVSYTHLTLPTN
;
A
#
# COMPACT_ATOMS: atom_id res chain seq x y z
N MET A 1 -0.54 -20.41 -24.13
CA MET A 1 0.63 -20.14 -23.26
C MET A 1 0.46 -18.81 -22.48
N GLU A 2 -0.10 -17.80 -23.08
CA GLU A 2 -0.26 -16.46 -22.46
C GLU A 2 -1.12 -16.45 -21.19
N ILE A 3 -2.30 -17.07 -21.20
CA ILE A 3 -3.19 -17.12 -20.03
C ILE A 3 -2.50 -17.77 -18.81
N PHE A 4 -1.72 -18.83 -19.06
CA PHE A 4 -1.00 -19.51 -17.98
C PHE A 4 0.09 -18.61 -17.37
N SER A 5 0.87 -17.91 -18.20
CA SER A 5 1.89 -16.97 -17.71
C SER A 5 1.30 -15.79 -16.96
N LEU A 6 0.14 -15.29 -17.38
CA LEU A 6 -0.59 -14.22 -16.71
C LEU A 6 -1.12 -14.65 -15.35
N LEU A 7 -1.67 -15.87 -15.25
CA LEU A 7 -2.09 -16.44 -13.97
C LEU A 7 -0.91 -16.62 -13.01
N VAL A 8 0.23 -17.12 -13.52
CA VAL A 8 1.46 -17.27 -12.72
C VAL A 8 1.94 -15.91 -12.22
N LEU A 9 1.89 -14.85 -13.04
CA LEU A 9 2.26 -13.49 -12.65
C LEU A 9 1.36 -12.97 -11.53
N LEU A 10 0.04 -13.13 -11.63
CA LEU A 10 -0.90 -12.71 -10.59
C LEU A 10 -0.74 -13.51 -9.28
N ILE A 11 -0.50 -14.82 -9.39
CA ILE A 11 -0.25 -15.69 -8.24
C ILE A 11 1.03 -15.27 -7.52
N THR A 12 2.11 -15.05 -8.25
CA THR A 12 3.40 -14.65 -7.66
C THR A 12 3.31 -13.26 -7.05
N ALA A 13 2.66 -12.30 -7.72
CA ALA A 13 2.43 -10.97 -7.19
C ALA A 13 1.59 -11.02 -5.90
N GLY A 14 0.51 -11.79 -5.89
CA GLY A 14 -0.35 -11.98 -4.71
C GLY A 14 0.39 -12.66 -3.55
N ALA A 15 1.26 -13.64 -3.84
CA ALA A 15 2.07 -14.30 -2.83
C ALA A 15 3.11 -13.35 -2.21
N ILE A 16 3.83 -12.59 -3.03
CA ILE A 16 4.80 -11.58 -2.56
C ILE A 16 4.06 -10.49 -1.77
N ALA A 17 2.91 -10.03 -2.26
CA ALA A 17 2.10 -9.05 -1.57
C ALA A 17 1.63 -9.54 -0.19
N GLY A 18 1.18 -10.80 -0.09
CA GLY A 18 0.76 -11.40 1.17
C GLY A 18 1.91 -11.55 2.17
N LEU A 19 3.09 -11.97 1.70
CA LEU A 19 4.30 -12.06 2.51
C LEU A 19 4.71 -10.68 3.06
N THR A 20 4.83 -9.70 2.18
CA THR A 20 5.27 -8.35 2.56
C THR A 20 4.23 -7.62 3.43
N ALA A 21 2.94 -7.86 3.22
CA ALA A 21 1.88 -7.34 4.08
C ALA A 21 1.98 -7.89 5.51
N GLY A 22 2.22 -9.20 5.64
CA GLY A 22 2.35 -9.86 6.94
C GLY A 22 3.63 -9.49 7.70
N LEU A 23 4.76 -9.37 7.00
CA LEU A 23 6.07 -9.10 7.60
C LEU A 23 6.31 -7.62 7.91
N PHE A 24 5.90 -6.74 7.01
CA PHE A 24 6.23 -5.31 7.08
C PHE A 24 5.02 -4.40 7.32
N GLY A 25 3.79 -4.95 7.31
CA GLY A 25 2.57 -4.18 7.47
C GLY A 25 2.28 -3.20 6.31
N ASN A 26 2.94 -3.36 5.15
CA ASN A 26 2.87 -2.41 4.04
C ASN A 26 1.91 -2.81 2.90
N GLY A 27 1.07 -3.84 3.11
CA GLY A 27 0.00 -4.23 2.20
C GLY A 27 0.41 -4.78 0.83
N GLY A 28 1.72 -4.87 0.53
CA GLY A 28 2.23 -5.53 -0.69
C GLY A 28 2.15 -4.73 -1.98
N GLY A 29 1.76 -3.46 -1.96
CA GLY A 29 1.57 -2.61 -3.15
C GLY A 29 2.80 -2.51 -4.07
N PHE A 30 4.02 -2.62 -3.50
CA PHE A 30 5.27 -2.63 -4.27
C PHE A 30 5.36 -3.75 -5.31
N ALA A 31 4.73 -4.89 -5.05
CA ALA A 31 4.71 -6.02 -5.98
C ALA A 31 3.48 -5.97 -6.89
N ILE A 32 2.34 -5.51 -6.35
CA ILE A 32 1.06 -5.53 -7.06
C ILE A 32 1.07 -4.55 -8.23
N VAL A 33 1.50 -3.30 -8.02
CA VAL A 33 1.44 -2.26 -9.07
C VAL A 33 2.28 -2.64 -10.30
N PRO A 34 3.58 -3.01 -10.17
CA PRO A 34 4.37 -3.44 -11.33
C PRO A 34 3.80 -4.69 -12.01
N ALA A 35 3.30 -5.65 -11.24
CA ALA A 35 2.72 -6.87 -11.80
C ALA A 35 1.45 -6.58 -12.61
N LEU A 36 0.60 -5.65 -12.15
CA LEU A 36 -0.60 -5.24 -12.88
C LEU A 36 -0.26 -4.46 -14.14
N VAL A 37 0.72 -3.56 -14.08
CA VAL A 37 1.20 -2.83 -15.27
C VAL A 37 1.72 -3.82 -16.32
N LEU A 38 2.53 -4.81 -15.92
CA LEU A 38 3.00 -5.86 -16.82
C LEU A 38 1.85 -6.70 -17.38
N LEU A 39 0.90 -7.10 -16.52
CA LEU A 39 -0.28 -7.86 -16.93
C LEU A 39 -1.07 -7.14 -18.04
N PHE A 40 -1.40 -5.88 -17.79
CA PHE A 40 -2.19 -5.10 -18.73
C PHE A 40 -1.42 -4.79 -20.03
N SER A 41 -0.09 -4.61 -19.95
CA SER A 41 0.76 -4.42 -21.12
C SER A 41 0.83 -5.69 -21.98
N VAL A 42 0.93 -6.89 -21.38
CA VAL A 42 0.96 -8.17 -22.10
C VAL A 42 -0.41 -8.48 -22.74
N LEU A 43 -1.50 -8.02 -22.11
CA LEU A 43 -2.84 -8.15 -22.66
C LEU A 43 -3.15 -7.12 -23.78
N GLU A 44 -2.13 -6.36 -24.22
CA GLU A 44 -2.21 -5.36 -25.30
C GLU A 44 -3.29 -4.28 -25.08
N PHE A 45 -3.65 -4.00 -23.83
CA PHE A 45 -4.50 -2.87 -23.54
C PHE A 45 -3.77 -1.56 -23.88
N GLN A 46 -4.25 -0.87 -24.91
CA GLN A 46 -3.69 0.41 -25.39
C GLN A 46 -4.28 1.61 -24.63
N SER A 47 -4.40 1.52 -23.32
CA SER A 47 -4.88 2.64 -22.52
C SER A 47 -3.69 3.38 -21.91
N GLU A 48 -3.66 4.69 -22.05
CA GLU A 48 -2.66 5.53 -21.37
C GLU A 48 -2.84 5.47 -19.84
N ASN A 49 -4.03 5.08 -19.38
CA ASN A 49 -4.41 5.09 -17.97
C ASN A 49 -4.06 3.80 -17.19
N LEU A 50 -3.24 2.90 -17.74
CA LEU A 50 -2.92 1.61 -17.08
C LEU A 50 -2.31 1.77 -15.70
N ILE A 51 -1.48 2.79 -15.48
CA ILE A 51 -0.87 3.05 -14.17
C ILE A 51 -1.92 3.43 -13.12
N PHE A 52 -2.94 4.20 -13.49
CA PHE A 52 -4.04 4.55 -12.59
C PHE A 52 -4.84 3.32 -12.19
N VAL A 53 -5.13 2.43 -13.15
CA VAL A 53 -5.82 1.15 -12.89
C VAL A 53 -4.97 0.25 -12.00
N ALA A 54 -3.66 0.19 -12.22
CA ALA A 54 -2.76 -0.60 -11.39
C ALA A 54 -2.71 -0.07 -9.95
N ILE A 55 -2.62 1.25 -9.76
CA ILE A 55 -2.62 1.88 -8.44
C ILE A 55 -3.95 1.67 -7.73
N GLY A 56 -5.08 1.98 -8.37
CA GLY A 56 -6.42 1.81 -7.79
C GLY A 56 -6.71 0.36 -7.40
N THR A 57 -6.36 -0.58 -8.28
CA THR A 57 -6.48 -2.03 -8.02
C THR A 57 -5.58 -2.48 -6.86
N SER A 58 -4.34 -1.97 -6.81
CA SER A 58 -3.43 -2.24 -5.69
C SER A 58 -4.01 -1.77 -4.36
N LEU A 59 -4.54 -0.54 -4.30
CA LEU A 59 -5.20 0.01 -3.11
C LEU A 59 -6.39 -0.86 -2.67
N ALA A 60 -7.17 -1.38 -3.62
CA ALA A 60 -8.26 -2.31 -3.34
C ALA A 60 -7.74 -3.64 -2.74
N CYS A 61 -6.67 -4.22 -3.29
CA CYS A 61 -6.04 -5.42 -2.73
C CYS A 61 -5.50 -5.18 -1.31
N ILE A 62 -4.95 -3.98 -1.06
CA ILE A 62 -4.42 -3.59 0.25
C ILE A 62 -5.50 -3.62 1.33
N ILE A 63 -6.75 -3.28 1.03
CA ILE A 63 -7.86 -3.36 2.01
C ILE A 63 -7.92 -4.75 2.62
N PHE A 64 -7.90 -5.77 1.80
CA PHE A 64 -8.03 -7.16 2.24
C PHE A 64 -6.79 -7.65 2.98
N SER A 65 -5.60 -7.45 2.39
CA SER A 65 -4.34 -7.88 2.99
C SER A 65 -4.05 -7.18 4.32
N SER A 66 -4.24 -5.86 4.38
CA SER A 66 -4.02 -5.07 5.59
C SER A 66 -5.05 -5.33 6.67
N THR A 67 -6.33 -5.55 6.31
CA THR A 67 -7.37 -5.94 7.28
C THR A 67 -7.03 -7.28 7.90
N ARG A 68 -6.59 -8.25 7.10
CA ARG A 68 -6.18 -9.55 7.60
C ARG A 68 -5.00 -9.46 8.57
N ALA A 69 -3.97 -8.69 8.19
CA ALA A 69 -2.80 -8.44 9.04
C ALA A 69 -3.20 -7.71 10.34
N LEU A 70 -4.03 -6.67 10.24
CA LEU A 70 -4.55 -5.92 11.39
C LEU A 70 -5.26 -6.83 12.39
N VAL A 71 -6.18 -7.69 11.91
CA VAL A 71 -6.91 -8.64 12.76
C VAL A 71 -5.95 -9.63 13.44
N ALA A 72 -4.96 -10.14 12.72
CA ALA A 72 -3.97 -11.07 13.27
C ALA A 72 -3.09 -10.41 14.34
N HIS A 73 -2.61 -9.21 14.07
CA HIS A 73 -1.81 -8.43 15.03
C HIS A 73 -2.63 -7.96 16.23
N ASN A 74 -3.90 -7.61 16.03
CA ASN A 74 -4.79 -7.20 17.11
C ASN A 74 -5.06 -8.34 18.11
N LYS A 75 -5.19 -9.59 17.63
CA LYS A 75 -5.32 -10.78 18.50
C LYS A 75 -4.11 -10.95 19.44
N ARG A 76 -2.96 -10.41 19.10
CA ARG A 76 -1.73 -10.41 19.92
C ARG A 76 -1.58 -9.15 20.77
N GLY A 77 -2.58 -8.24 20.77
CA GLY A 77 -2.54 -6.98 21.50
C GLY A 77 -1.45 -6.00 21.01
N ALA A 78 -0.98 -6.16 19.76
CA ALA A 78 0.15 -5.40 19.24
C ALA A 78 -0.23 -4.05 18.61
N VAL A 79 -1.52 -3.81 18.32
CA VAL A 79 -1.98 -2.60 17.61
C VAL A 79 -2.14 -1.43 18.56
N ASP A 80 -1.52 -0.30 18.26
CA ASP A 80 -1.72 0.96 18.97
C ASP A 80 -2.89 1.74 18.35
N PHE A 81 -4.09 1.51 18.88
CA PHE A 81 -5.30 2.16 18.40
C PHE A 81 -5.35 3.66 18.70
N ASP A 82 -4.64 4.14 19.70
CA ASP A 82 -4.61 5.57 20.04
C ASP A 82 -3.85 6.36 18.99
N ILE A 83 -2.71 5.81 18.54
CA ILE A 83 -1.97 6.36 17.40
C ILE A 83 -2.85 6.30 16.14
N LEU A 84 -3.47 5.15 15.87
CA LEU A 84 -4.29 4.96 14.66
C LEU A 84 -5.46 5.96 14.61
N LYS A 85 -6.19 6.13 15.71
CA LYS A 85 -7.28 7.11 15.84
C LYS A 85 -6.80 8.55 15.67
N ALA A 86 -5.65 8.88 16.26
CA ALA A 86 -5.06 10.22 16.18
C ALA A 86 -4.55 10.55 14.75
N TRP A 87 -4.18 9.54 13.97
CA TRP A 87 -3.66 9.67 12.61
C TRP A 87 -4.76 9.60 11.54
N ALA A 88 -5.86 8.87 11.80
CA ALA A 88 -6.91 8.61 10.83
C ALA A 88 -7.42 9.86 10.07
N PRO A 89 -7.79 10.97 10.73
CA PRO A 89 -8.28 12.14 10.01
C PRO A 89 -7.23 12.75 9.06
N TRP A 90 -5.98 12.79 9.46
CA TRP A 90 -4.88 13.31 8.66
C TRP A 90 -4.50 12.39 7.51
N LEU A 91 -4.60 11.07 7.72
CA LEU A 91 -4.44 10.07 6.64
C LEU A 91 -5.51 10.26 5.57
N ILE A 92 -6.77 10.40 5.99
CA ILE A 92 -7.90 10.61 5.06
C ILE A 92 -7.66 11.87 4.24
N ILE A 93 -7.35 13.00 4.89
CA ILE A 93 -7.05 14.26 4.20
C ILE A 93 -5.88 14.08 3.23
N GLY A 94 -4.80 13.44 3.68
CA GLY A 94 -3.63 13.19 2.85
C GLY A 94 -3.94 12.34 1.62
N VAL A 95 -4.67 11.23 1.78
CA VAL A 95 -5.08 10.36 0.67
C VAL A 95 -5.96 11.13 -0.32
N MET A 96 -6.92 11.91 0.16
CA MET A 96 -7.77 12.74 -0.71
C MET A 96 -6.94 13.74 -1.52
N VAL A 97 -5.98 14.41 -0.88
CA VAL A 97 -5.03 15.30 -1.58
C VAL A 97 -4.22 14.52 -2.61
N GLY A 98 -3.73 13.33 -2.28
CA GLY A 98 -3.00 12.48 -3.23
C GLY A 98 -3.85 12.07 -4.45
N VAL A 99 -5.12 11.69 -4.24
CA VAL A 99 -6.07 11.40 -5.33
C VAL A 99 -6.32 12.64 -6.20
N ILE A 100 -6.48 13.81 -5.56
CA ILE A 100 -6.63 15.08 -6.29
C ILE A 100 -5.36 15.38 -7.11
N ILE A 101 -4.18 15.21 -6.55
CA ILE A 101 -2.92 15.35 -7.32
C ILE A 101 -2.91 14.37 -8.50
N ALA A 102 -3.27 13.10 -8.27
CA ALA A 102 -3.35 12.11 -9.34
C ALA A 102 -4.28 12.54 -10.47
N SER A 103 -5.41 13.21 -10.16
CA SER A 103 -6.36 13.67 -11.19
C SER A 103 -5.82 14.77 -12.12
N TYR A 104 -4.79 15.49 -11.70
CA TYR A 104 -4.10 16.51 -12.51
C TYR A 104 -2.78 16.01 -13.10
N THR A 105 -2.36 14.79 -12.77
CA THR A 105 -1.08 14.21 -13.19
C THR A 105 -1.28 13.37 -14.44
N GLN A 106 -0.38 13.50 -15.42
CA GLN A 106 -0.39 12.64 -16.60
C GLN A 106 0.15 11.24 -16.26
N ALA A 107 -0.26 10.22 -17.01
CA ALA A 107 0.17 8.84 -16.77
C ALA A 107 1.69 8.68 -16.72
N ASN A 108 2.41 9.32 -17.66
CA ASN A 108 3.88 9.27 -17.69
C ASN A 108 4.53 9.87 -16.44
N GLU A 109 3.96 10.95 -15.92
CA GLU A 109 4.44 11.57 -14.68
C GLU A 109 4.15 10.67 -13.47
N LEU A 110 3.00 10.02 -13.46
CA LEU A 110 2.63 9.08 -12.39
C LEU A 110 3.55 7.85 -12.40
N TYR A 111 3.96 7.34 -13.59
CA TYR A 111 4.99 6.30 -13.70
C TYR A 111 6.32 6.77 -13.08
N LEU A 112 6.74 8.01 -13.34
CA LEU A 112 7.97 8.57 -12.75
C LEU A 112 7.86 8.71 -11.23
N ILE A 113 6.73 9.22 -10.73
CA ILE A 113 6.47 9.34 -9.28
C ILE A 113 6.54 7.95 -8.63
N PHE A 114 5.91 6.95 -9.25
CA PHE A 114 5.94 5.56 -8.78
C PHE A 114 7.38 5.01 -8.79
N ALA A 115 8.11 5.17 -9.90
CA ALA A 115 9.48 4.67 -10.03
C ALA A 115 10.42 5.28 -8.98
N TRP A 116 10.38 6.60 -8.80
CA TRP A 116 11.17 7.29 -7.76
C TRP A 116 10.75 6.89 -6.36
N GLY A 117 9.44 6.70 -6.12
CA GLY A 117 8.94 6.22 -4.83
C GLY A 117 9.46 4.84 -4.50
N VAL A 118 9.38 3.89 -5.45
CA VAL A 118 9.89 2.52 -5.27
C VAL A 118 11.42 2.53 -5.08
N LEU A 119 12.15 3.35 -5.83
CA LEU A 119 13.60 3.51 -5.66
C LEU A 119 13.95 4.00 -4.25
N PHE A 120 13.24 5.02 -3.77
CA PHE A 120 13.43 5.54 -2.40
C PHE A 120 13.18 4.45 -1.34
N TYR A 121 12.10 3.68 -1.48
CA TYR A 121 11.84 2.57 -0.58
C TYR A 121 12.86 1.43 -0.71
N GLY A 122 13.31 1.12 -1.93
CA GLY A 122 14.36 0.14 -2.17
C GLY A 122 15.68 0.53 -1.49
N PHE A 123 16.07 1.80 -1.61
CA PHE A 123 17.23 2.34 -0.92
C PHE A 123 17.10 2.24 0.61
N TYR A 124 15.92 2.53 1.13
CA TYR A 124 15.63 2.37 2.55
C TYR A 124 15.82 0.93 3.04
N PHE A 125 15.32 -0.07 2.29
CA PHE A 125 15.48 -1.47 2.66
C PHE A 125 16.91 -1.99 2.53
N LEU A 126 17.70 -1.43 1.63
CA LEU A 126 19.12 -1.80 1.45
C LEU A 126 20.03 -1.22 2.55
N PHE A 127 19.67 -0.07 3.10
CA PHE A 127 20.51 0.64 4.08
C PHE A 127 19.76 0.93 5.40
N PRO A 128 19.27 -0.08 6.11
CA PRO A 128 18.52 0.12 7.37
C PRO A 128 19.34 0.83 8.45
N GLN A 129 20.67 0.69 8.41
CA GLN A 129 21.59 1.29 9.39
C GLN A 129 21.57 2.84 9.40
N ILE A 130 21.17 3.47 8.30
CA ILE A 130 21.04 4.94 8.22
C ILE A 130 19.94 5.41 9.17
N LEU A 131 18.90 4.61 9.35
CA LEU A 131 17.79 4.93 10.26
C LEU A 131 18.12 4.64 11.72
N ASP A 132 18.92 3.63 12.00
CA ASP A 132 19.38 3.37 13.36
C ASP A 132 20.13 4.58 13.92
N GLN A 133 20.92 5.26 13.09
CA GLN A 133 21.61 6.50 13.47
C GLN A 133 20.64 7.67 13.71
N VAL A 134 19.57 7.78 12.95
CA VAL A 134 18.52 8.79 13.12
C VAL A 134 17.65 8.46 14.34
N ALA A 135 17.40 7.19 14.59
CA ALA A 135 16.64 6.69 15.75
C ALA A 135 17.40 6.82 17.09
N MET A 136 18.72 7.03 17.07
CA MET A 136 19.51 7.28 18.29
C MET A 136 19.13 8.58 19.00
N LYS A 137 18.58 9.57 18.31
CA LYS A 137 17.99 10.76 18.94
C LYS A 137 16.54 10.46 19.35
N GLN A 138 16.30 10.33 20.65
CA GLN A 138 14.95 10.18 21.21
C GLN A 138 14.05 11.30 20.68
N ARG A 139 13.00 10.91 19.96
CA ARG A 139 11.96 11.84 19.52
C ARG A 139 10.63 11.41 20.13
N GLU A 140 9.90 12.36 20.65
CA GLU A 140 8.51 12.15 21.01
C GLU A 140 7.67 11.96 19.74
N MET A 141 6.55 11.23 19.88
CA MET A 141 5.63 11.06 18.75
C MET A 141 5.17 12.43 18.26
N PRO A 142 5.15 12.66 16.94
CA PRO A 142 4.70 13.93 16.37
C PRO A 142 3.31 14.30 16.88
N SER A 143 3.14 15.55 17.34
CA SER A 143 1.88 16.08 17.83
C SER A 143 1.51 17.38 17.11
N GLY A 144 0.26 17.81 17.24
CA GLY A 144 -0.19 19.06 16.63
C GLY A 144 0.03 19.13 15.12
N ILE A 145 0.56 20.25 14.65
CA ILE A 145 0.79 20.55 13.22
C ILE A 145 1.83 19.61 12.59
N ALA A 146 2.88 19.24 13.33
CA ALA A 146 3.90 18.31 12.83
C ALA A 146 3.32 16.92 12.52
N ARG A 147 2.42 16.42 13.37
CA ARG A 147 1.65 15.19 13.10
C ARG A 147 0.78 15.35 11.86
N ALA A 148 0.02 16.44 11.79
CA ALA A 148 -0.87 16.72 10.66
C ALA A 148 -0.10 16.69 9.34
N GLY A 149 0.99 17.43 9.23
CA GLY A 149 1.80 17.50 8.01
C GLY A 149 2.43 16.17 7.62
N LEU A 150 3.09 15.48 8.59
CA LEU A 150 3.77 14.21 8.33
C LEU A 150 2.77 13.12 7.92
N VAL A 151 1.65 13.00 8.64
CA VAL A 151 0.67 11.94 8.40
C VAL A 151 -0.13 12.20 7.12
N SER A 152 -0.47 13.46 6.81
CA SER A 152 -1.10 13.79 5.54
C SER A 152 -0.15 13.54 4.36
N PHE A 153 1.12 13.91 4.47
CA PHE A 153 2.13 13.58 3.47
C PHE A 153 2.24 12.07 3.26
N LEU A 154 2.30 11.29 4.36
CA LEU A 154 2.32 9.82 4.31
C LEU A 154 1.11 9.28 3.54
N GLY A 155 -0.10 9.74 3.86
CA GLY A 155 -1.33 9.32 3.18
C GLY A 155 -1.33 9.66 1.70
N GLY A 156 -1.00 10.90 1.34
CA GLY A 156 -0.96 11.38 -0.04
C GLY A 156 0.09 10.67 -0.88
N PHE A 157 1.33 10.59 -0.39
CA PHE A 157 2.42 9.91 -1.08
C PHE A 157 2.13 8.42 -1.27
N SER A 158 1.59 7.76 -0.24
CA SER A 158 1.23 6.34 -0.32
C SER A 158 0.11 6.07 -1.31
N SER A 159 -0.89 6.94 -1.41
CA SER A 159 -1.98 6.79 -2.38
C SER A 159 -1.52 6.96 -3.82
N LEU A 160 -0.59 7.89 -4.09
CA LEU A 160 0.02 8.08 -5.41
C LEU A 160 0.84 6.86 -5.87
N LEU A 161 1.43 6.13 -4.93
CA LEU A 161 2.22 4.93 -5.21
C LEU A 161 1.38 3.65 -5.21
N GLY A 162 0.12 3.69 -4.79
CA GLY A 162 -0.67 2.47 -4.60
C GLY A 162 -0.13 1.57 -3.49
N ILE A 163 0.41 2.14 -2.42
CA ILE A 163 1.07 1.44 -1.31
C ILE A 163 0.37 1.77 0.00
N ALA A 164 0.41 0.85 0.97
CA ALA A 164 -0.30 0.98 2.25
C ALA A 164 0.31 1.99 3.25
N GLY A 165 1.39 2.69 2.92
CA GLY A 165 2.06 3.61 3.84
C GLY A 165 2.75 2.95 5.04
N GLY A 166 2.78 1.62 5.06
CA GLY A 166 3.29 0.85 6.19
C GLY A 166 4.74 1.17 6.54
N THR A 167 5.61 1.27 5.55
CA THR A 167 7.04 1.51 5.77
C THR A 167 7.29 2.85 6.46
N ILE A 168 6.67 3.95 5.98
CA ILE A 168 6.84 5.27 6.62
C ILE A 168 6.27 5.26 8.03
N THR A 169 5.16 4.55 8.27
CA THR A 169 4.59 4.36 9.61
C THR A 169 5.56 3.64 10.53
N VAL A 170 6.15 2.52 10.07
CA VAL A 170 7.12 1.74 10.84
C VAL A 170 8.34 2.60 11.15
N ILE A 171 8.88 3.33 10.16
CA ILE A 171 10.00 4.26 10.38
C ILE A 171 9.65 5.28 11.45
N THR A 172 8.52 5.98 11.30
CA THR A 172 8.11 7.03 12.23
C THR A 172 7.98 6.50 13.65
N MET A 173 7.32 5.35 13.83
CA MET A 173 7.14 4.74 15.13
C MET A 173 8.47 4.23 15.72
N SER A 174 9.35 3.65 14.89
CA SER A 174 10.66 3.16 15.33
C SER A 174 11.58 4.29 15.79
N VAL A 175 11.61 5.42 15.07
CA VAL A 175 12.33 6.64 15.46
C VAL A 175 11.82 7.19 16.81
N CYS A 176 10.52 7.00 17.09
CA CYS A 176 9.89 7.35 18.36
C CYS A 176 10.01 6.22 19.42
N LYS A 177 10.92 5.26 19.24
CA LYS A 177 11.19 4.13 20.14
C LYS A 177 9.99 3.24 20.48
N ARG A 178 9.00 3.18 19.60
CA ARG A 178 7.97 2.16 19.74
C ARG A 178 8.51 0.81 19.30
N PRO A 179 8.13 -0.28 19.98
CA PRO A 179 8.57 -1.62 19.60
C PRO A 179 8.21 -1.92 18.15
N ILE A 180 9.12 -2.55 17.41
CA ILE A 180 8.95 -2.83 15.97
C ILE A 180 7.66 -3.62 15.69
N TYR A 181 7.33 -4.61 16.56
CA TYR A 181 6.11 -5.39 16.40
C TYR A 181 4.84 -4.54 16.53
N GLN A 182 4.84 -3.51 17.38
CA GLN A 182 3.75 -2.55 17.54
C GLN A 182 3.67 -1.61 16.33
N ALA A 183 4.82 -1.18 15.81
CA ALA A 183 4.90 -0.33 14.63
C ALA A 183 4.33 -1.04 13.39
N VAL A 184 4.72 -2.30 13.14
CA VAL A 184 4.20 -3.12 12.03
C VAL A 184 2.70 -3.39 12.18
N ALA A 185 2.26 -3.70 13.41
CA ALA A 185 0.86 -3.95 13.70
C ALA A 185 -0.01 -2.71 13.45
N THR A 186 0.43 -1.55 13.90
CA THR A 186 -0.29 -0.27 13.70
C THR A 186 -0.25 0.16 12.24
N ALA A 187 0.88 -0.08 11.55
CA ALA A 187 1.01 0.16 10.11
C ALA A 187 -0.02 -0.61 9.26
N SER A 188 -0.40 -1.82 9.68
CA SER A 188 -1.49 -2.55 9.03
C SER A 188 -2.83 -1.80 9.10
N GLY A 189 -3.12 -1.14 10.23
CA GLY A 189 -4.31 -0.30 10.36
C GLY A 189 -4.25 0.96 9.49
N VAL A 190 -3.09 1.58 9.37
CA VAL A 190 -2.85 2.70 8.44
C VAL A 190 -3.13 2.25 7.01
N GLY A 191 -2.67 1.06 6.62
CA GLY A 191 -2.93 0.47 5.30
C GLY A 191 -4.41 0.29 4.99
N VAL A 192 -5.23 -0.12 5.97
CA VAL A 192 -6.69 -0.22 5.79
C VAL A 192 -7.30 1.15 5.48
N ILE A 193 -6.91 2.20 6.20
CA ILE A 193 -7.44 3.55 5.99
C ILE A 193 -7.05 4.07 4.60
N ILE A 194 -5.77 3.96 4.23
CA ILE A 194 -5.27 4.41 2.93
C ILE A 194 -5.94 3.62 1.80
N GLY A 195 -6.03 2.29 1.95
CA GLY A 195 -6.67 1.42 0.97
C GLY A 195 -8.12 1.78 0.74
N LEU A 196 -8.92 1.96 1.80
CA LEU A 196 -10.34 2.30 1.68
C LEU A 196 -10.56 3.64 1.00
N VAL A 197 -9.92 4.71 1.49
CA VAL A 197 -10.11 6.06 0.96
C VAL A 197 -9.53 6.18 -0.45
N GLY A 198 -8.35 5.60 -0.68
CA GLY A 198 -7.68 5.62 -1.98
C GLY A 198 -8.45 4.83 -3.03
N THR A 199 -8.96 3.63 -2.70
CA THR A 199 -9.79 2.84 -3.63
C THR A 199 -11.04 3.61 -4.05
N VAL A 200 -11.75 4.22 -3.11
CA VAL A 200 -12.93 5.04 -3.42
C VAL A 200 -12.53 6.25 -4.30
N GLY A 201 -11.41 6.89 -3.99
CA GLY A 201 -10.91 8.01 -4.78
C GLY A 201 -10.57 7.62 -6.23
N PHE A 202 -9.81 6.55 -6.44
CA PHE A 202 -9.46 6.07 -7.79
C PHE A 202 -10.66 5.46 -8.53
N PHE A 203 -11.62 4.86 -7.81
CA PHE A 203 -12.89 4.42 -8.39
C PHE A 203 -13.63 5.63 -8.99
N ILE A 204 -13.83 6.70 -8.21
CA ILE A 204 -14.54 7.90 -8.66
C ILE A 204 -13.78 8.59 -9.81
N LEU A 205 -12.46 8.70 -9.70
CA LEU A 205 -11.61 9.33 -10.70
C LEU A 205 -11.71 8.66 -12.08
N GLY A 206 -11.82 7.32 -12.10
CA GLY A 206 -11.90 6.55 -13.36
C GLY A 206 -13.31 6.28 -13.87
N MET A 207 -14.38 6.75 -13.21
CA MET A 207 -15.77 6.37 -13.59
C MET A 207 -16.16 6.72 -15.02
N ASN A 208 -15.60 7.79 -15.57
CA ASN A 208 -15.92 8.29 -16.91
C ASN A 208 -14.80 8.05 -17.93
N GLU A 209 -13.75 7.31 -17.54
CA GLU A 209 -12.64 7.04 -18.43
C GLU A 209 -12.99 5.92 -19.42
N PRO A 210 -12.81 6.16 -20.72
CA PRO A 210 -12.99 5.13 -21.75
C PRO A 210 -11.81 4.15 -21.78
N ASP A 211 -11.99 3.04 -22.47
CA ASP A 211 -10.93 2.08 -22.85
C ASP A 211 -10.14 1.49 -21.67
N LEU A 212 -10.82 1.28 -20.53
CA LEU A 212 -10.21 0.61 -19.38
C LEU A 212 -10.12 -0.91 -19.58
N PRO A 213 -9.15 -1.59 -18.94
CA PRO A 213 -9.02 -3.04 -18.97
C PRO A 213 -10.31 -3.75 -18.57
N TYR A 214 -10.60 -4.88 -19.23
CA TYR A 214 -11.85 -5.61 -19.02
C TYR A 214 -12.09 -5.94 -17.54
N GLY A 215 -13.31 -5.68 -17.07
CA GLY A 215 -13.70 -5.88 -15.68
C GLY A 215 -13.28 -4.77 -14.73
N SER A 216 -12.79 -3.64 -15.24
CA SER A 216 -12.53 -2.45 -14.44
C SER A 216 -13.80 -1.67 -14.16
N VAL A 217 -13.93 -1.16 -12.94
CA VAL A 217 -14.98 -0.22 -12.53
C VAL A 217 -14.26 1.03 -11.99
N GLY A 218 -14.28 2.11 -12.76
CA GLY A 218 -13.33 3.18 -12.58
C GLY A 218 -11.89 2.66 -12.71
N PHE A 219 -10.96 3.22 -12.00
CA PHE A 219 -9.58 2.73 -12.00
C PHE A 219 -9.35 1.52 -11.06
N VAL A 220 -10.36 0.68 -10.83
CA VAL A 220 -10.23 -0.54 -10.04
C VAL A 220 -10.62 -1.76 -10.86
N ASN A 221 -9.68 -2.66 -11.13
CA ASN A 221 -9.94 -3.90 -11.85
C ASN A 221 -10.40 -5.00 -10.88
N LEU A 222 -11.70 -5.36 -10.95
CA LEU A 222 -12.30 -6.32 -10.03
C LEU A 222 -11.73 -7.74 -10.15
N PRO A 223 -11.58 -8.33 -11.36
CA PRO A 223 -10.97 -9.66 -11.50
C PRO A 223 -9.58 -9.76 -10.85
N ALA A 224 -8.71 -8.79 -11.13
CA ALA A 224 -7.37 -8.76 -10.56
C ALA A 224 -7.41 -8.58 -9.03
N THR A 225 -8.29 -7.71 -8.53
CA THR A 225 -8.49 -7.50 -7.08
C THR A 225 -8.87 -8.80 -6.39
N ILE A 226 -9.84 -9.55 -6.93
CA ILE A 226 -10.30 -10.81 -6.33
C ILE A 226 -9.18 -11.84 -6.30
N ILE A 227 -8.50 -12.08 -7.43
CA ILE A 227 -7.44 -13.09 -7.53
C ILE A 227 -6.29 -12.77 -6.57
N ILE A 228 -5.75 -11.55 -6.64
CA ILE A 228 -4.61 -11.14 -5.82
C ILE A 228 -4.98 -11.16 -4.33
N SER A 229 -6.18 -10.69 -3.96
CA SER A 229 -6.63 -10.65 -2.57
C SER A 229 -6.78 -12.04 -1.97
N LEU A 230 -7.36 -13.00 -2.69
CA LEU A 230 -7.51 -14.37 -2.23
C LEU A 230 -6.15 -15.03 -1.97
N ILE A 231 -5.20 -14.84 -2.87
CA ILE A 231 -3.85 -15.38 -2.72
C ILE A 231 -3.12 -14.69 -1.57
N SER A 232 -3.15 -13.36 -1.51
CA SER A 232 -2.50 -12.58 -0.46
C SER A 232 -3.01 -12.94 0.95
N ILE A 233 -4.31 -13.12 1.11
CA ILE A 233 -4.92 -13.55 2.38
C ILE A 233 -4.43 -14.95 2.77
N SER A 234 -4.39 -15.89 1.83
CA SER A 234 -3.97 -17.27 2.07
C SER A 234 -2.51 -17.35 2.52
N VAL A 235 -1.62 -16.61 1.84
CA VAL A 235 -0.18 -16.58 2.16
C VAL A 235 0.09 -15.86 3.48
N SER A 236 -0.56 -14.74 3.73
CA SER A 236 -0.43 -14.00 5.01
C SER A 236 -0.86 -14.85 6.21
N TYR A 237 -1.87 -15.71 6.05
CA TYR A 237 -2.33 -16.60 7.12
C TYR A 237 -1.28 -17.62 7.53
N THR A 238 -0.61 -18.26 6.59
CA THR A 238 0.37 -19.31 6.87
C THR A 238 1.58 -18.79 7.63
N HIS A 239 2.07 -17.59 7.30
CA HIS A 239 3.22 -17.00 7.98
C HIS A 239 2.91 -16.46 9.39
N LEU A 240 1.72 -15.90 9.60
CA LEU A 240 1.34 -15.37 10.91
C LEU A 240 0.97 -16.47 11.92
N THR A 241 0.72 -17.71 11.46
CA THR A 241 0.36 -18.85 12.31
C THR A 241 1.52 -19.80 12.59
N LEU A 242 2.66 -19.68 11.90
CA LEU A 242 3.83 -20.48 12.20
C LEU A 242 4.36 -20.12 13.60
N PRO A 243 4.60 -21.12 14.49
CA PRO A 243 5.23 -20.87 15.76
C PRO A 243 6.64 -20.34 15.50
N THR A 244 6.92 -19.14 15.98
CA THR A 244 8.31 -18.65 16.08
C THR A 244 8.97 -19.41 17.22
N ASN A 245 9.74 -20.45 16.87
CA ASN A 245 10.66 -21.07 17.81
C ASN A 245 11.82 -20.13 18.12
#